data_8374c81ea724a67b1ba72f98d408551f
#
_entry.id   8374c81ea724a67b1ba72f98d408551f
#
_cell.length_a   1.000
_cell.length_b   1.000
_cell.length_c   1.000
_cell.angle_alpha   90.00
_cell.angle_beta   90.00
_cell.angle_gamma   90.00
#
_symmetry.space_group_name_H-M   'P 1'
#
loop_
_entity.id
_entity.type
_entity.pdbx_description
1 polymer ?
#
loop_
_entity_poly.entity_id
_entity_poly.type
_entity_poly.pdbx_seq_one_letter_code
_entity_poly.pdbx_strand_id
1 'polypeptide(L)'
;VKLYIVGGKSPTGKALIEILRKHKIRFLAPADKYFDPDNALAIAKSITDFRPDQLINLADFISGNHSALKRAESAEERCRQINAQLPAVLSEVCNHLGIPLLHLSNSYVFDGEKKLAYNETDELNPQGVYGRC
;
A
#
# COMPACT_ATOMS: atom_id res chain seq x y z
N VAL A 1 14.22 16.14 -0.45
CA VAL A 1 13.08 15.25 -0.16
C VAL A 1 13.60 13.85 0.11
N LYS A 2 13.11 13.22 1.19
CA LYS A 2 13.38 11.82 1.55
C LYS A 2 12.06 11.03 1.54
N LEU A 3 12.01 9.96 0.78
CA LEU A 3 10.82 9.14 0.62
C LEU A 3 10.98 7.79 1.31
N TYR A 4 9.95 7.36 2.02
CA TYR A 4 9.87 6.01 2.57
C TYR A 4 8.86 5.21 1.75
N ILE A 5 9.27 4.07 1.18
CA ILE A 5 8.47 3.31 0.22
C ILE A 5 8.16 1.94 0.79
N VAL A 6 6.89 1.64 0.97
CA VAL A 6 6.37 0.31 1.30
C VAL A 6 5.92 -0.36 0.01
N GLY A 7 6.18 -1.65 -0.16
CA GLY A 7 5.86 -2.37 -1.41
C GLY A 7 6.83 -2.09 -2.55
N GLY A 8 8.10 -1.78 -2.25
CA GLY A 8 9.14 -1.49 -3.25
C GLY A 8 9.43 -2.62 -4.25
N LYS A 9 8.97 -3.86 -3.96
CA LYS A 9 9.11 -5.01 -4.87
C LYS A 9 7.95 -5.18 -5.85
N SER A 10 6.84 -4.46 -5.64
CA SER A 10 5.74 -4.45 -6.60
C SER A 10 6.18 -3.88 -7.95
N PRO A 11 5.48 -4.16 -9.06
CA PRO A 11 5.81 -3.56 -10.36
C PRO A 11 5.88 -2.03 -10.30
N THR A 12 4.89 -1.40 -9.65
CA THR A 12 4.85 0.06 -9.46
C THR A 12 6.00 0.54 -8.56
N GLY A 13 6.30 -0.20 -7.48
CA GLY A 13 7.41 0.12 -6.58
C GLY A 13 8.76 0.07 -7.27
N LYS A 14 9.01 -0.95 -8.10
CA LYS A 14 10.25 -1.06 -8.89
C LYS A 14 10.41 0.10 -9.86
N ALA A 15 9.34 0.44 -10.60
CA ALA A 15 9.35 1.56 -11.54
C ALA A 15 9.61 2.89 -10.81
N LEU A 16 8.96 3.14 -9.69
CA LEU A 16 9.20 4.33 -8.88
C LEU A 16 10.65 4.40 -8.38
N ILE A 17 11.19 3.30 -7.83
CA ILE A 17 12.56 3.23 -7.32
C ILE A 17 13.58 3.54 -8.44
N GLU A 18 13.36 3.05 -9.66
CA GLU A 18 14.21 3.35 -10.81
C GLU A 18 14.21 4.85 -11.14
N ILE A 19 13.04 5.47 -11.17
CA ILE A 19 12.90 6.92 -11.38
C ILE A 19 13.60 7.71 -10.27
N LEU A 20 13.41 7.34 -9.02
CA LEU A 20 14.04 8.03 -7.88
C LEU A 20 15.57 7.96 -7.94
N ARG A 21 16.13 6.80 -8.33
CA ARG A 21 17.58 6.64 -8.54
C ARG A 21 18.08 7.54 -9.67
N LYS A 22 17.37 7.57 -10.79
CA LYS A 22 17.73 8.42 -11.94
C LYS A 22 17.78 9.90 -11.55
N HIS A 23 16.83 10.34 -10.74
CA HIS A 23 16.75 11.73 -10.28
C HIS A 23 17.52 12.01 -8.98
N LYS A 24 18.29 11.03 -8.46
CA LYS A 24 19.09 11.15 -7.23
C LYS A 24 18.28 11.58 -6.01
N ILE A 25 17.00 11.18 -5.97
CA ILE A 25 16.12 11.43 -4.83
C ILE A 25 16.42 10.41 -3.74
N ARG A 26 16.61 10.87 -2.51
CA ARG A 26 16.89 10.01 -1.35
C ARG A 26 15.65 9.23 -0.96
N PHE A 27 15.77 7.92 -0.82
CA PHE A 27 14.66 7.07 -0.36
C PHE A 27 15.16 5.88 0.45
N LEU A 28 14.25 5.27 1.21
CA LEU A 28 14.38 3.96 1.83
C LEU A 28 13.19 3.10 1.40
N ALA A 29 13.47 1.92 0.88
CA ALA A 29 12.47 0.92 0.51
C ALA A 29 12.84 -0.42 1.19
N PRO A 30 12.45 -0.65 2.44
CA PRO A 30 12.75 -1.89 3.16
C PRO A 30 12.09 -3.10 2.49
N ALA A 31 12.63 -4.29 2.78
CA ALA A 31 12.01 -5.52 2.28
C ALA A 31 10.65 -5.77 2.94
N ASP A 32 9.72 -6.39 2.20
CA ASP A 32 8.32 -6.60 2.63
C ASP A 32 8.20 -7.35 3.97
N LYS A 33 9.17 -8.21 4.30
CA LYS A 33 9.22 -8.94 5.59
C LYS A 33 9.28 -8.04 6.83
N TYR A 34 9.62 -6.75 6.67
CA TYR A 34 9.65 -5.76 7.77
C TYR A 34 8.30 -5.06 7.97
N PHE A 35 7.30 -5.35 7.13
CA PHE A 35 5.98 -4.76 7.18
C PHE A 35 4.92 -5.78 7.62
N ASP A 36 5.16 -6.39 8.77
CA ASP A 36 4.15 -7.18 9.47
C ASP A 36 3.25 -6.23 10.26
N PRO A 37 1.95 -6.11 9.94
CA PRO A 37 1.05 -5.21 10.67
C PRO A 37 0.90 -5.58 12.15
N ASP A 38 1.18 -6.83 12.52
CA ASP A 38 1.20 -7.27 13.92
C ASP A 38 2.43 -6.73 14.68
N ASN A 39 3.42 -6.17 13.96
CA ASN A 39 4.62 -5.56 14.54
C ASN A 39 4.70 -4.05 14.26
N ALA A 40 3.66 -3.32 14.64
CA ALA A 40 3.53 -1.89 14.44
C ALA A 40 4.71 -1.07 15.03
N LEU A 41 5.26 -1.52 16.16
CA LEU A 41 6.42 -0.85 16.79
C LEU A 41 7.68 -0.91 15.92
N ALA A 42 7.96 -2.04 15.26
CA ALA A 42 9.11 -2.16 14.36
C ALA A 42 8.93 -1.28 13.12
N ILE A 43 7.69 -1.20 12.59
CA ILE A 43 7.34 -0.32 11.48
C ILE A 43 7.58 1.14 11.89
N ALA A 44 7.01 1.56 13.01
CA ALA A 44 7.15 2.92 13.54
C ALA A 44 8.62 3.28 13.76
N LYS A 45 9.40 2.40 14.39
CA LYS A 45 10.83 2.60 14.61
C LYS A 45 11.58 2.81 13.29
N SER A 46 11.35 1.97 12.29
CA SER A 46 12.03 2.08 10.98
C SER A 46 11.73 3.41 10.29
N ILE A 47 10.48 3.87 10.34
CA ILE A 47 10.07 5.16 9.78
C ILE A 47 10.71 6.32 10.55
N THR A 48 10.66 6.27 11.89
CA THR A 48 11.23 7.30 12.76
C THR A 48 12.74 7.42 12.60
N ASP A 49 13.47 6.31 12.51
CA ASP A 49 14.93 6.31 12.34
C ASP A 49 15.33 6.93 10.99
N PHE A 50 14.56 6.70 9.94
CA PHE A 50 14.83 7.27 8.63
C PHE A 50 14.40 8.74 8.52
N ARG A 51 13.37 9.16 9.22
CA ARG A 51 12.78 10.52 9.19
C ARG A 51 12.45 10.97 7.76
N PRO A 52 11.52 10.33 7.08
CA PRO A 52 11.11 10.72 5.73
C PRO A 52 10.29 12.02 5.75
N ASP A 53 10.30 12.73 4.62
CA ASP A 53 9.40 13.86 4.38
C ASP A 53 8.02 13.38 3.92
N GLN A 54 7.94 12.16 3.34
CA GLN A 54 6.69 11.54 2.89
C GLN A 54 6.84 10.01 2.87
N LEU A 55 5.75 9.30 3.17
CA LEU A 55 5.62 7.86 3.00
C LEU A 55 4.72 7.54 1.82
N ILE A 56 5.12 6.57 0.99
CA ILE A 56 4.36 6.06 -0.15
C ILE A 56 4.11 4.57 0.08
N ASN A 57 2.84 4.16 0.21
CA ASN A 57 2.45 2.77 0.33
C ASN A 57 1.96 2.21 -1.01
N LEU A 58 2.75 1.32 -1.58
CA LEU A 58 2.50 0.57 -2.81
C LEU A 58 2.40 -0.94 -2.54
N ALA A 59 2.30 -1.33 -1.27
CA ALA A 59 2.06 -2.72 -0.92
C ALA A 59 0.67 -3.14 -1.37
N ASP A 60 0.60 -4.31 -2.00
CA ASP A 60 -0.64 -4.88 -2.49
C ASP A 60 -0.54 -6.41 -2.51
N PHE A 61 -1.59 -7.08 -2.06
CA PHE A 61 -1.68 -8.53 -2.06
C PHE A 61 -1.59 -9.12 -3.48
N ILE A 62 -2.10 -8.41 -4.48
CA ILE A 62 -2.17 -8.89 -5.88
C ILE A 62 -0.94 -8.55 -6.70
N SER A 63 0.08 -7.93 -6.26
CA SER A 63 1.18 -7.47 -7.11
C SER A 63 1.35 -8.24 -8.45
N GLY A 64 0.51 -7.90 -9.44
CA GLY A 64 0.77 -8.20 -10.88
C GLY A 64 0.16 -9.45 -11.50
N ASN A 65 -0.85 -10.15 -10.92
CA ASN A 65 -1.38 -11.37 -11.57
C ASN A 65 -2.90 -11.58 -11.37
N HIS A 66 -3.66 -11.77 -12.47
CA HIS A 66 -5.10 -12.08 -12.42
C HIS A 66 -5.46 -13.34 -11.60
N SER A 67 -4.58 -14.34 -11.51
CA SER A 67 -4.78 -15.49 -10.62
C SER A 67 -4.80 -15.10 -9.13
N ALA A 68 -4.40 -13.90 -8.80
CA ALA A 68 -4.31 -13.40 -7.45
C ALA A 68 -5.66 -12.98 -6.85
N LEU A 69 -6.68 -12.66 -7.67
CA LEU A 69 -8.06 -12.50 -7.19
C LEU A 69 -8.56 -13.81 -6.57
N LYS A 70 -8.34 -14.95 -7.26
CA LYS A 70 -8.68 -16.28 -6.71
C LYS A 70 -7.88 -16.61 -5.46
N ARG A 71 -6.63 -16.16 -5.36
CA ARG A 71 -5.82 -16.33 -4.15
C ARG A 71 -6.33 -15.51 -2.97
N ALA A 72 -6.90 -14.32 -3.21
CA ALA A 72 -7.50 -13.53 -2.14
C ALA A 72 -8.69 -14.28 -1.50
N GLU A 73 -9.52 -14.95 -2.31
CA GLU A 73 -10.63 -15.76 -1.79
C GLU A 73 -10.14 -16.95 -0.91
N SER A 74 -8.98 -17.52 -1.20
CA SER A 74 -8.39 -18.63 -0.43
C SER A 74 -7.43 -18.19 0.68
N ALA A 75 -7.05 -16.93 0.72
CA ALA A 75 -6.11 -16.35 1.68
C ALA A 75 -6.58 -14.98 2.20
N GLU A 76 -7.86 -14.90 2.56
CA GLU A 76 -8.54 -13.66 2.99
C GLU A 76 -7.78 -12.95 4.12
N GLU A 77 -7.36 -13.69 5.14
CA GLU A 77 -6.63 -13.10 6.27
C GLU A 77 -5.34 -12.40 5.81
N ARG A 78 -4.58 -13.03 4.90
CA ARG A 78 -3.37 -12.42 4.38
C ARG A 78 -3.65 -11.22 3.48
N CYS A 79 -4.73 -11.26 2.71
CA CYS A 79 -5.19 -10.12 1.94
C CYS A 79 -5.53 -8.94 2.85
N ARG A 80 -6.30 -9.19 3.91
CA ARG A 80 -6.70 -8.20 4.90
C ARG A 80 -5.50 -7.61 5.65
N GLN A 81 -4.51 -8.42 6.01
CA GLN A 81 -3.28 -7.95 6.64
C GLN A 81 -2.53 -6.94 5.75
N ILE A 82 -2.39 -7.23 4.45
CA ILE A 82 -1.63 -6.38 3.53
C ILE A 82 -2.43 -5.15 3.08
N ASN A 83 -3.70 -5.33 2.72
CA ASN A 83 -4.48 -4.28 2.06
C ASN A 83 -5.33 -3.44 3.02
N ALA A 84 -5.58 -3.91 4.25
CA ALA A 84 -6.34 -3.15 5.24
C ALA A 84 -5.52 -2.83 6.50
N GLN A 85 -4.98 -3.84 7.20
CA GLN A 85 -4.30 -3.62 8.48
C GLN A 85 -2.99 -2.84 8.32
N LEU A 86 -2.15 -3.20 7.34
CA LEU A 86 -0.90 -2.48 7.10
C LEU A 86 -1.12 -1.00 6.77
N PRO A 87 -2.02 -0.62 5.84
CA PRO A 87 -2.36 0.79 5.62
C PRO A 87 -2.86 1.52 6.87
N ALA A 88 -3.66 0.87 7.71
CA ALA A 88 -4.13 1.44 8.98
C ALA A 88 -2.96 1.75 9.92
N VAL A 89 -2.05 0.79 10.14
CA VAL A 89 -0.84 0.99 10.95
C VAL A 89 0.03 2.11 10.40
N LEU A 90 0.25 2.13 9.07
CA LEU A 90 1.04 3.19 8.42
C LEU A 90 0.38 4.57 8.60
N SER A 91 -0.95 4.65 8.50
CA SER A 91 -1.71 5.88 8.71
C SER A 91 -1.55 6.42 10.13
N GLU A 92 -1.69 5.54 11.15
CA GLU A 92 -1.49 5.91 12.55
C GLU A 92 -0.07 6.41 12.81
N VAL A 93 0.93 5.70 12.32
CA VAL A 93 2.35 6.10 12.47
C VAL A 93 2.62 7.43 11.78
N CYS A 94 2.15 7.59 10.54
CA CYS A 94 2.33 8.84 9.78
C CYS A 94 1.63 10.02 10.45
N ASN A 95 0.40 9.81 10.95
CA ASN A 95 -0.33 10.84 11.69
C ASN A 95 0.42 11.26 12.97
N HIS A 96 0.91 10.29 13.75
CA HIS A 96 1.68 10.57 14.98
C HIS A 96 2.97 11.35 14.71
N LEU A 97 3.65 11.06 13.59
CA LEU A 97 4.90 11.70 13.20
C LEU A 97 4.71 12.98 12.37
N GLY A 98 3.49 13.34 12.00
CA GLY A 98 3.18 14.46 11.13
C GLY A 98 3.71 14.29 9.69
N ILE A 99 3.77 13.05 9.20
CA ILE A 99 4.31 12.71 7.86
C ILE A 99 3.15 12.47 6.89
N PRO A 100 3.11 13.12 5.71
CA PRO A 100 2.13 12.82 4.68
C PRO A 100 2.22 11.36 4.21
N LEU A 101 1.08 10.67 4.12
CA LEU A 101 0.94 9.34 3.56
C LEU A 101 0.25 9.40 2.19
N LEU A 102 0.91 8.85 1.16
CA LEU A 102 0.26 8.52 -0.11
C LEU A 102 0.02 7.01 -0.14
N HIS A 103 -1.25 6.61 -0.23
CA HIS A 103 -1.65 5.21 -0.34
C HIS A 103 -2.28 4.95 -1.71
N LEU A 104 -1.83 3.89 -2.39
CA LEU A 104 -2.38 3.46 -3.67
C LEU A 104 -3.48 2.43 -3.43
N SER A 105 -4.72 2.80 -3.75
CA SER A 105 -5.88 1.90 -3.77
C SER A 105 -6.09 1.32 -5.18
N ASN A 106 -7.19 0.59 -5.40
CA ASN A 106 -7.51 -0.05 -6.66
C ASN A 106 -9.00 0.06 -7.01
N SER A 107 -9.37 -0.23 -8.27
CA SER A 107 -10.74 -0.11 -8.77
C SER A 107 -11.70 -1.22 -8.30
N TYR A 108 -11.22 -2.29 -7.66
CA TYR A 108 -12.06 -3.37 -7.14
C TYR A 108 -12.89 -2.97 -5.91
N VAL A 109 -12.71 -1.75 -5.41
CA VAL A 109 -13.59 -1.14 -4.40
C VAL A 109 -15.00 -0.86 -4.95
N PHE A 110 -15.14 -0.81 -6.28
CA PHE A 110 -16.42 -0.64 -6.96
C PHE A 110 -16.95 -1.97 -7.53
N ASP A 111 -18.27 -2.04 -7.80
CA ASP A 111 -18.94 -3.23 -8.34
C ASP A 111 -18.77 -3.42 -9.87
N GLY A 112 -18.44 -2.37 -10.60
CA GLY A 112 -18.33 -2.41 -12.06
C GLY A 112 -19.68 -2.24 -12.79
N GLU A 113 -20.79 -1.98 -12.10
CA GLU A 113 -22.13 -1.89 -12.67
C GLU A 113 -22.45 -0.52 -13.31
N LYS A 114 -21.66 0.51 -12.97
CA LYS A 114 -21.88 1.87 -13.48
C LYS A 114 -21.51 1.95 -14.97
N LYS A 115 -22.42 2.50 -15.80
CA LYS A 115 -22.20 2.70 -17.25
C LYS A 115 -21.26 3.87 -17.57
N LEU A 116 -21.05 4.76 -16.64
CA LEU A 116 -20.14 5.90 -16.73
C LEU A 116 -18.89 5.65 -15.86
N ALA A 117 -17.85 6.48 -16.03
CA ALA A 117 -16.68 6.42 -15.19
C ALA A 117 -17.03 6.64 -13.71
N TYR A 118 -16.38 5.89 -12.81
CA TYR A 118 -16.46 6.13 -11.37
C TYR A 118 -15.68 7.39 -11.00
N ASN A 119 -16.10 8.02 -9.90
CA ASN A 119 -15.44 9.17 -9.30
C ASN A 119 -15.33 8.98 -7.77
N GLU A 120 -14.68 9.90 -7.10
CA GLU A 120 -14.35 9.83 -5.68
C GLU A 120 -15.58 9.87 -4.74
N THR A 121 -16.73 10.26 -5.24
CA THR A 121 -17.99 10.37 -4.46
C THR A 121 -18.93 9.18 -4.70
N ASP A 122 -18.58 8.27 -5.62
CA ASP A 122 -19.39 7.09 -5.88
C ASP A 122 -19.34 6.11 -4.70
N GLU A 123 -20.45 5.43 -4.46
CA GLU A 123 -20.55 4.44 -3.39
C GLU A 123 -19.64 3.24 -3.65
N LEU A 124 -18.94 2.81 -2.61
CA LEU A 124 -18.10 1.62 -2.65
C LEU A 124 -18.97 0.38 -2.51
N ASN A 125 -18.83 -0.58 -3.43
CA ASN A 125 -19.59 -1.84 -3.42
C ASN A 125 -18.72 -3.02 -3.92
N PRO A 126 -17.66 -3.39 -3.17
CA PRO A 126 -16.73 -4.43 -3.59
C PRO A 126 -17.39 -5.81 -3.64
N GLN A 127 -17.18 -6.56 -4.73
CA GLN A 127 -17.83 -7.83 -4.99
C GLN A 127 -17.03 -9.06 -4.51
N GLY A 128 -15.77 -8.94 -4.21
CA GLY A 128 -14.92 -10.05 -3.77
C GLY A 128 -14.08 -9.72 -2.54
N VAL A 129 -13.39 -10.74 -2.00
CA VAL A 129 -12.49 -10.57 -0.85
C VAL A 129 -11.46 -9.47 -1.11
N TYR A 130 -10.83 -9.48 -2.27
CA TYR A 130 -9.80 -8.50 -2.60
C TYR A 130 -10.31 -7.05 -2.56
N GLY A 131 -11.48 -6.80 -3.10
CA GLY A 131 -12.09 -5.46 -3.08
C GLY A 131 -12.52 -5.02 -1.66
N ARG A 132 -12.88 -5.99 -0.80
CA ARG A 132 -13.25 -5.71 0.60
C ARG A 132 -12.05 -5.48 1.52
N CYS A 133 -10.86 -5.98 1.14
CA CYS A 133 -9.61 -5.69 1.84
C CYS A 133 -9.09 -4.29 1.50
#